data_6dc07a84011aa64b3d0b07961d0570e0
#
_entry.id   6dc07a84011aa64b3d0b07961d0570e0
#
_cell.length_a   1.000
_cell.length_b   1.000
_cell.length_c   1.000
_cell.angle_alpha   90.00
_cell.angle_beta   90.00
_cell.angle_gamma   90.00
#
_symmetry.space_group_name_H-M   'P 1'
#
loop_
_entity.id
_entity.type
_entity.pdbx_description
1 polymer ?
#
loop_
_entity_poly.entity_id
_entity_poly.type
_entity_poly.pdbx_seq_one_letter_code
_entity_poly.pdbx_strand_id
1 'polypeptide(L)'
;MRAALAANRVQIGTWINLARNPAILTMLKSAGLDYARLDMEHSSPSIETVADMAALARALDFPLVVRPPEGNREWITRLLDVGVWGLHVPQVDTPEIAHEVAQAARYAPVGMRGMAGLGPGTDFDADLSAAARLAHLNAQVHVTVMLESAEAFRHLDEIIATPGIDAVTLGPTDLAQELGVFGTPRQAEILDEHRHRLIAAAQAHGKQAAMLVDTVEEAQRWIQAGVRIIAYSSDVAVLRSAYAAAIQRLHP
;
A
#
# COMPACT_ATOMS: atom_id res chain seq x y z
N MET A 1 5.69 -3.73 -10.02
CA MET A 1 4.46 -4.09 -9.28
C MET A 1 3.28 -4.34 -10.22
N ARG A 2 2.67 -3.34 -10.91
CA ARG A 2 1.45 -3.53 -11.76
C ARG A 2 1.58 -4.64 -12.81
N ALA A 3 2.68 -4.69 -13.57
CA ALA A 3 2.90 -5.75 -14.55
C ALA A 3 2.98 -7.16 -13.92
N ALA A 4 3.55 -7.28 -12.74
CA ALA A 4 3.59 -8.53 -12.00
C ALA A 4 2.20 -8.98 -11.54
N LEU A 5 1.40 -8.04 -11.02
CA LEU A 5 0.02 -8.29 -10.61
C LEU A 5 -0.87 -8.66 -11.81
N ALA A 6 -0.73 -7.98 -12.94
CA ALA A 6 -1.42 -8.33 -14.19
C ALA A 6 -1.06 -9.75 -14.69
N ALA A 7 0.16 -10.21 -14.43
CA ALA A 7 0.59 -11.58 -14.67
C ALA A 7 0.24 -12.56 -13.53
N ASN A 8 -0.65 -12.17 -12.62
CA ASN A 8 -1.10 -12.94 -11.44
C ASN A 8 0.03 -13.38 -10.49
N ARG A 9 1.16 -12.64 -10.49
CA ARG A 9 2.29 -12.93 -9.58
C ARG A 9 2.08 -12.28 -8.23
N VAL A 10 2.33 -13.03 -7.16
CA VAL A 10 2.32 -12.51 -5.79
C VAL A 10 3.43 -11.47 -5.64
N GLN A 11 3.11 -10.38 -4.95
CA GLN A 11 4.05 -9.33 -4.58
C GLN A 11 4.18 -9.32 -3.06
N ILE A 12 5.38 -9.55 -2.56
CA ILE A 12 5.69 -9.60 -1.12
C ILE A 12 6.51 -8.37 -0.77
N GLY A 13 6.03 -7.58 0.16
CA GLY A 13 6.71 -6.41 0.70
C GLY A 13 6.66 -6.40 2.23
N THR A 14 7.12 -5.30 2.82
CA THR A 14 7.08 -5.07 4.27
C THR A 14 6.78 -3.61 4.58
N TRP A 15 6.31 -3.34 5.80
CA TRP A 15 6.16 -1.98 6.31
C TRP A 15 7.49 -1.43 6.81
N ILE A 16 7.75 -0.16 6.51
CA ILE A 16 8.84 0.65 7.06
C ILE A 16 8.20 1.69 7.97
N ASN A 17 8.37 1.52 9.27
CA ASN A 17 7.85 2.41 10.30
C ASN A 17 8.97 3.17 11.04
N LEU A 18 10.18 2.61 11.08
CA LEU A 18 11.30 3.15 11.86
C LEU A 18 12.44 3.66 10.96
N ALA A 19 12.84 2.88 9.97
CA ALA A 19 14.02 3.19 9.17
C ALA A 19 13.77 4.40 8.25
N ARG A 20 14.67 5.40 8.30
CA ARG A 20 14.62 6.61 7.47
C ARG A 20 15.77 6.70 6.49
N ASN A 21 16.80 5.87 6.66
CA ASN A 21 17.90 5.81 5.71
C ASN A 21 17.45 5.06 4.45
N PRO A 22 17.53 5.68 3.26
CA PRO A 22 17.13 5.05 2.00
C PRO A 22 17.79 3.69 1.74
N ALA A 23 18.99 3.44 2.27
CA ALA A 23 19.70 2.17 2.12
C ALA A 23 18.89 0.94 2.60
N ILE A 24 17.86 1.14 3.44
CA ILE A 24 16.92 0.09 3.82
C ILE A 24 16.30 -0.59 2.57
N LEU A 25 16.01 0.18 1.53
CA LEU A 25 15.41 -0.35 0.29
C LEU A 25 16.36 -1.30 -0.44
N THR A 26 17.66 -0.99 -0.45
CA THR A 26 18.68 -1.89 -1.02
C THR A 26 18.72 -3.21 -0.24
N MET A 27 18.70 -3.15 1.08
CA MET A 27 18.68 -4.32 1.95
C MET A 27 17.42 -5.17 1.73
N LEU A 28 16.24 -4.54 1.71
CA LEU A 28 14.96 -5.24 1.51
C LEU A 28 14.92 -5.93 0.13
N LYS A 29 15.35 -5.22 -0.93
CA LYS A 29 15.46 -5.81 -2.26
C LYS A 29 16.44 -6.99 -2.28
N SER A 30 17.60 -6.88 -1.64
CA SER A 30 18.58 -7.96 -1.56
C SER A 30 18.09 -9.17 -0.77
N ALA A 31 17.16 -8.97 0.16
CA ALA A 31 16.48 -10.03 0.90
C ALA A 31 15.37 -10.73 0.07
N GLY A 32 15.07 -10.25 -1.13
CA GLY A 32 14.11 -10.86 -2.06
C GLY A 32 12.70 -10.31 -1.98
N LEU A 33 12.47 -9.16 -1.31
CA LEU A 33 11.17 -8.51 -1.34
C LEU A 33 10.92 -7.86 -2.70
N ASP A 34 9.65 -7.79 -3.09
CA ASP A 34 9.21 -7.21 -4.36
C ASP A 34 8.91 -5.71 -4.26
N TYR A 35 8.60 -5.18 -3.07
CA TYR A 35 8.29 -3.77 -2.82
C TYR A 35 8.48 -3.41 -1.35
N ALA A 36 8.49 -2.11 -1.05
CA ALA A 36 8.42 -1.60 0.31
C ALA A 36 7.21 -0.69 0.50
N ARG A 37 6.69 -0.64 1.73
CA ARG A 37 5.58 0.25 2.13
C ARG A 37 6.05 1.15 3.26
N LEU A 38 6.12 2.45 3.01
CA LEU A 38 6.50 3.45 4.01
C LEU A 38 5.26 4.05 4.65
N ASP A 39 5.26 4.11 5.96
CA ASP A 39 4.16 4.66 6.75
C ASP A 39 4.41 6.13 7.11
N MET A 40 3.45 7.00 6.81
CA MET A 40 3.43 8.39 7.26
C MET A 40 2.23 8.72 8.15
N GLU A 41 1.30 7.78 8.34
CA GLU A 41 0.15 7.95 9.22
C GLU A 41 0.54 7.73 10.68
N HIS A 42 1.16 6.59 10.99
CA HIS A 42 1.55 6.21 12.36
C HIS A 42 3.05 6.25 12.60
N SER A 43 3.80 6.87 11.70
CA SER A 43 5.22 7.13 11.88
C SER A 43 5.58 8.54 11.37
N SER A 44 6.84 8.94 11.45
CA SER A 44 7.21 10.35 11.27
C SER A 44 8.30 10.61 10.21
N PRO A 45 8.28 9.97 9.02
CA PRO A 45 9.13 10.42 7.93
C PRO A 45 8.63 11.75 7.38
N SER A 46 9.55 12.66 7.06
CA SER A 46 9.21 13.89 6.35
C SER A 46 9.02 13.61 4.86
N ILE A 47 8.40 14.54 4.13
CA ILE A 47 8.30 14.46 2.66
C ILE A 47 9.69 14.41 1.99
N GLU A 48 10.71 15.03 2.58
CA GLU A 48 12.10 14.97 2.12
C GLU A 48 12.66 13.55 2.25
N THR A 49 12.41 12.88 3.40
CA THR A 49 12.76 11.46 3.57
C THR A 49 12.08 10.58 2.50
N VAL A 50 10.81 10.85 2.21
CA VAL A 50 10.08 10.11 1.15
C VAL A 50 10.71 10.37 -0.21
N ALA A 51 11.08 11.62 -0.52
CA ALA A 51 11.72 11.97 -1.80
C ALA A 51 13.06 11.24 -1.99
N ASP A 52 13.91 11.22 -0.95
CA ASP A 52 15.19 10.49 -0.98
C ASP A 52 14.98 8.98 -1.16
N MET A 53 14.02 8.41 -0.43
CA MET A 53 13.66 6.99 -0.58
C MET A 53 13.09 6.70 -1.97
N ALA A 54 12.20 7.56 -2.49
CA ALA A 54 11.61 7.37 -3.81
C ALA A 54 12.69 7.43 -4.92
N ALA A 55 13.64 8.36 -4.83
CA ALA A 55 14.76 8.46 -5.78
C ALA A 55 15.58 7.16 -5.81
N LEU A 56 15.94 6.60 -4.64
CA LEU A 56 16.66 5.33 -4.59
C LEU A 56 15.78 4.16 -5.04
N ALA A 57 14.51 4.12 -4.66
CA ALA A 57 13.55 3.09 -5.09
C ALA A 57 13.47 3.01 -6.62
N ARG A 58 13.41 4.17 -7.29
CA ARG A 58 13.41 4.27 -8.76
C ARG A 58 14.71 3.77 -9.37
N ALA A 59 15.86 4.20 -8.84
CA ALA A 59 17.16 3.74 -9.30
C ALA A 59 17.37 2.22 -9.14
N LEU A 60 16.72 1.63 -8.14
CA LEU A 60 16.76 0.20 -7.89
C LEU A 60 15.72 -0.60 -8.68
N ASP A 61 14.77 0.03 -9.38
CA ASP A 61 13.55 -0.63 -9.88
C ASP A 61 12.87 -1.46 -8.76
N PHE A 62 12.66 -0.82 -7.61
CA PHE A 62 12.07 -1.43 -6.41
C PHE A 62 10.90 -0.57 -5.91
N PRO A 63 9.65 -0.96 -6.18
CA PRO A 63 8.49 -0.12 -5.90
C PRO A 63 8.41 0.33 -4.44
N LEU A 64 8.29 1.65 -4.24
CA LEU A 64 7.95 2.26 -2.97
C LEU A 64 6.48 2.66 -2.99
N VAL A 65 5.69 2.10 -2.08
CA VAL A 65 4.30 2.46 -1.80
C VAL A 65 4.29 3.28 -0.51
N VAL A 66 3.52 4.36 -0.44
CA VAL A 66 3.47 5.20 0.76
C VAL A 66 2.04 5.25 1.29
N ARG A 67 1.90 5.10 2.62
CA ARG A 67 0.66 5.45 3.31
C ARG A 67 0.74 6.91 3.72
N PRO A 68 -0.08 7.79 3.11
CA PRO A 68 -0.15 9.19 3.51
C PRO A 68 -0.74 9.33 4.92
N PRO A 69 -0.54 10.48 5.59
CA PRO A 69 -1.24 10.78 6.84
C PRO A 69 -2.76 10.88 6.68
N GLU A 70 -3.21 11.30 5.50
CA GLU A 70 -4.61 11.47 5.11
C GLU A 70 -4.78 11.22 3.61
N GLY A 71 -5.96 10.73 3.22
CA GLY A 71 -6.32 10.46 1.82
C GLY A 71 -6.69 11.69 1.00
N ASN A 72 -6.26 12.89 1.40
CA ASN A 72 -6.61 14.13 0.73
C ASN A 72 -5.72 14.42 -0.51
N ARG A 73 -6.21 15.31 -1.38
CA ARG A 73 -5.54 15.70 -2.63
C ARG A 73 -4.14 16.25 -2.41
N GLU A 74 -3.90 16.97 -1.32
CA GLU A 74 -2.59 17.60 -1.05
C GLU A 74 -1.51 16.54 -0.85
N TRP A 75 -1.74 15.58 0.04
CA TRP A 75 -0.79 14.50 0.30
C TRP A 75 -0.60 13.59 -0.91
N ILE A 76 -1.70 13.20 -1.57
CA ILE A 76 -1.66 12.36 -2.77
C ILE A 76 -0.79 13.01 -3.86
N THR A 77 -1.01 14.30 -4.15
CA THR A 77 -0.24 15.01 -5.17
C THR A 77 1.24 15.09 -4.81
N ARG A 78 1.57 15.51 -3.58
CA ARG A 78 2.96 15.67 -3.13
C ARG A 78 3.72 14.35 -3.17
N LEU A 79 3.13 13.26 -2.71
CA LEU A 79 3.77 11.95 -2.70
C LEU A 79 4.02 11.43 -4.11
N LEU A 80 3.06 11.57 -5.00
CA LEU A 80 3.24 11.14 -6.39
C LEU A 80 4.24 12.02 -7.14
N ASP A 81 4.34 13.32 -6.81
CA ASP A 81 5.27 14.26 -7.45
C ASP A 81 6.73 14.01 -7.03
N VAL A 82 6.98 13.52 -5.83
CA VAL A 82 8.33 13.07 -5.42
C VAL A 82 8.70 11.68 -5.95
N GLY A 83 7.83 11.04 -6.74
CA GLY A 83 8.14 9.85 -7.53
C GLY A 83 7.83 8.51 -6.87
N VAL A 84 6.98 8.46 -5.83
CA VAL A 84 6.51 7.17 -5.29
C VAL A 84 5.67 6.43 -6.33
N TRP A 85 5.69 5.10 -6.30
CA TRP A 85 5.01 4.26 -7.29
C TRP A 85 3.60 3.89 -6.90
N GLY A 86 3.23 4.06 -5.65
CA GLY A 86 1.90 3.72 -5.21
C GLY A 86 1.52 4.37 -3.89
N LEU A 87 0.23 4.38 -3.66
CA LEU A 87 -0.38 4.88 -2.45
C LEU A 87 -1.13 3.76 -1.73
N HIS A 88 -1.10 3.83 -0.42
CA HIS A 88 -1.91 2.99 0.46
C HIS A 88 -2.74 3.93 1.34
N VAL A 89 -3.92 4.30 0.83
CA VAL A 89 -4.73 5.38 1.40
C VAL A 89 -5.59 4.85 2.54
N PRO A 90 -5.44 5.38 3.78
CA PRO A 90 -6.24 4.98 4.92
C PRO A 90 -7.66 5.57 4.90
N GLN A 91 -8.55 5.05 5.74
CA GLN A 91 -9.86 5.63 6.07
C GLN A 91 -10.75 5.93 4.85
N VAL A 92 -10.80 5.00 3.90
CA VAL A 92 -11.69 5.12 2.73
C VAL A 92 -13.01 4.44 3.04
N ASP A 93 -13.94 5.20 3.63
CA ASP A 93 -15.19 4.67 4.18
C ASP A 93 -16.36 4.73 3.22
N THR A 94 -16.31 5.62 2.20
CA THR A 94 -17.40 5.81 1.26
C THR A 94 -16.93 5.82 -0.21
N PRO A 95 -17.85 5.57 -1.18
CA PRO A 95 -17.54 5.67 -2.60
C PRO A 95 -17.07 7.06 -3.01
N GLU A 96 -17.58 8.12 -2.37
CA GLU A 96 -17.20 9.51 -2.64
C GLU A 96 -15.72 9.73 -2.29
N ILE A 97 -15.27 9.27 -1.11
CA ILE A 97 -13.86 9.34 -0.70
C ILE A 97 -12.99 8.53 -1.67
N ALA A 98 -13.41 7.32 -2.05
CA ALA A 98 -12.69 6.52 -3.04
C ALA A 98 -12.56 7.25 -4.39
N HIS A 99 -13.63 7.93 -4.82
CA HIS A 99 -13.63 8.74 -6.03
C HIS A 99 -12.66 9.93 -5.91
N GLU A 100 -12.68 10.66 -4.81
CA GLU A 100 -11.76 11.78 -4.56
C GLU A 100 -10.29 11.33 -4.59
N VAL A 101 -9.97 10.21 -3.96
CA VAL A 101 -8.64 9.58 -3.99
C VAL A 101 -8.23 9.25 -5.43
N ALA A 102 -9.11 8.59 -6.18
CA ALA A 102 -8.84 8.23 -7.57
C ALA A 102 -8.63 9.48 -8.46
N GLN A 103 -9.46 10.52 -8.29
CA GLN A 103 -9.33 11.79 -8.99
C GLN A 103 -8.02 12.50 -8.71
N ALA A 104 -7.57 12.49 -7.45
CA ALA A 104 -6.30 13.10 -7.05
C ALA A 104 -5.07 12.33 -7.54
N ALA A 105 -5.18 11.00 -7.66
CA ALA A 105 -4.05 10.13 -8.02
C ALA A 105 -3.84 9.97 -9.53
N ARG A 106 -4.85 10.25 -10.35
CA ARG A 106 -4.86 9.99 -11.80
C ARG A 106 -4.98 11.27 -12.62
N TYR A 107 -4.30 11.28 -13.76
CA TYR A 107 -4.51 12.31 -14.79
C TYR A 107 -5.73 11.99 -15.67
N ALA A 108 -6.20 12.98 -16.37
CA ALA A 108 -7.27 12.81 -17.37
C ALA A 108 -6.94 11.66 -18.37
N PRO A 109 -7.95 10.89 -18.84
CA PRO A 109 -9.38 11.03 -18.58
C PRO A 109 -9.87 10.36 -17.30
N VAL A 110 -9.02 9.65 -16.55
CA VAL A 110 -9.40 8.85 -15.38
C VAL A 110 -9.56 9.71 -14.12
N GLY A 111 -8.79 10.79 -13.99
CA GLY A 111 -8.79 11.68 -12.84
C GLY A 111 -8.45 13.13 -13.21
N MET A 112 -8.21 13.94 -12.16
CA MET A 112 -7.95 15.38 -12.26
C MET A 112 -6.65 15.78 -11.52
N ARG A 113 -5.67 14.88 -11.43
CA ARG A 113 -4.36 15.21 -10.83
C ARG A 113 -3.75 16.40 -11.53
N GLY A 114 -3.26 17.38 -10.76
CA GLY A 114 -2.52 18.54 -11.28
C GLY A 114 -1.21 18.10 -11.94
N MET A 115 -0.89 18.70 -13.09
CA MET A 115 0.32 18.35 -13.83
C MET A 115 1.49 19.19 -13.33
N ALA A 116 2.50 18.53 -12.76
CA ALA A 116 3.84 19.09 -12.60
C ALA A 116 4.60 18.98 -13.94
N GLY A 117 5.68 19.73 -14.09
CA GLY A 117 6.56 19.65 -15.26
C GLY A 117 7.39 18.35 -15.29
N LEU A 118 8.66 18.45 -15.67
CA LEU A 118 9.62 17.36 -15.52
C LEU A 118 9.83 17.05 -14.04
N GLY A 119 9.81 15.78 -13.68
CA GLY A 119 9.92 15.39 -12.30
C GLY A 119 10.33 13.94 -12.09
N PRO A 120 10.50 13.56 -10.81
CA PRO A 120 10.94 12.21 -10.43
C PRO A 120 10.06 11.09 -10.98
N GLY A 121 8.75 11.32 -11.11
CA GLY A 121 7.82 10.30 -11.62
C GLY A 121 8.10 9.80 -13.04
N THR A 122 8.86 10.57 -13.82
CA THR A 122 9.32 10.19 -15.17
C THR A 122 10.83 10.10 -15.27
N ASP A 123 11.53 9.99 -14.15
CA ASP A 123 12.99 10.00 -14.07
C ASP A 123 13.63 11.18 -14.82
N PHE A 124 12.92 12.33 -14.84
CA PHE A 124 13.30 13.57 -15.54
C PHE A 124 13.46 13.39 -17.06
N ASP A 125 12.79 12.41 -17.66
CA ASP A 125 12.85 12.18 -19.11
C ASP A 125 12.19 13.36 -19.88
N ALA A 126 13.04 14.15 -20.54
CA ALA A 126 12.63 15.32 -21.30
C ALA A 126 12.07 14.97 -22.70
N ASP A 127 12.35 13.76 -23.20
CA ASP A 127 11.98 13.34 -24.55
C ASP A 127 10.53 12.83 -24.62
N LEU A 128 9.91 12.55 -23.47
CA LEU A 128 8.50 12.18 -23.41
C LEU A 128 7.59 13.34 -23.82
N SER A 129 6.77 13.13 -24.83
CA SER A 129 5.67 14.07 -25.14
C SER A 129 4.72 14.20 -23.94
N ALA A 130 3.98 15.31 -23.85
CA ALA A 130 3.02 15.51 -22.74
C ALA A 130 2.02 14.34 -22.64
N ALA A 131 1.46 13.87 -23.75
CA ALA A 131 0.52 12.76 -23.78
C ALA A 131 1.16 11.44 -23.31
N ALA A 132 2.38 11.14 -23.78
CA ALA A 132 3.12 9.94 -23.38
C ALA A 132 3.46 9.96 -21.89
N ARG A 133 3.82 11.14 -21.35
CA ARG A 133 4.09 11.34 -19.93
C ARG A 133 2.86 11.06 -19.07
N LEU A 134 1.70 11.61 -19.42
CA LEU A 134 0.47 11.37 -18.67
C LEU A 134 0.06 9.89 -18.70
N ALA A 135 0.16 9.25 -19.87
CA ALA A 135 -0.13 7.84 -20.02
C ALA A 135 0.84 6.97 -19.17
N HIS A 136 2.14 7.28 -19.20
CA HIS A 136 3.16 6.61 -18.40
C HIS A 136 2.87 6.72 -16.89
N LEU A 137 2.63 7.93 -16.40
CA LEU A 137 2.35 8.17 -14.99
C LEU A 137 1.06 7.48 -14.52
N ASN A 138 -0.01 7.52 -15.32
CA ASN A 138 -1.24 6.80 -15.02
C ASN A 138 -1.03 5.27 -14.99
N ALA A 139 -0.21 4.74 -15.89
CA ALA A 139 0.11 3.32 -15.94
C ALA A 139 1.00 2.86 -14.77
N GLN A 140 1.85 3.74 -14.25
CA GLN A 140 2.80 3.42 -13.19
C GLN A 140 2.16 3.42 -11.80
N VAL A 141 1.32 4.40 -11.50
CA VAL A 141 0.72 4.57 -10.16
C VAL A 141 -0.18 3.38 -9.80
N HIS A 142 -0.01 2.87 -8.58
CA HIS A 142 -0.86 1.85 -7.97
C HIS A 142 -1.56 2.44 -6.74
N VAL A 143 -2.88 2.36 -6.69
CA VAL A 143 -3.69 2.88 -5.58
C VAL A 143 -4.37 1.74 -4.85
N THR A 144 -3.94 1.52 -3.60
CA THR A 144 -4.62 0.65 -2.64
C THR A 144 -5.40 1.52 -1.67
N VAL A 145 -6.65 1.20 -1.40
CA VAL A 145 -7.45 1.85 -0.36
C VAL A 145 -7.69 0.91 0.81
N MET A 146 -7.69 1.46 2.04
CA MET A 146 -7.88 0.71 3.27
C MET A 146 -9.31 0.90 3.77
N LEU A 147 -9.97 -0.23 4.01
CA LEU A 147 -11.30 -0.33 4.59
C LEU A 147 -11.14 -0.78 6.04
N GLU A 148 -11.47 0.09 6.97
CA GLU A 148 -11.18 -0.13 8.38
C GLU A 148 -12.33 0.28 9.32
N SER A 149 -13.51 0.49 8.72
CA SER A 149 -14.77 0.79 9.45
C SER A 149 -15.92 -0.12 8.99
N ALA A 150 -16.95 -0.25 9.81
CA ALA A 150 -18.17 -0.95 9.43
C ALA A 150 -18.88 -0.24 8.25
N GLU A 151 -18.72 1.09 8.14
CA GLU A 151 -19.24 1.88 7.03
C GLU A 151 -18.55 1.49 5.71
N ALA A 152 -17.23 1.42 5.70
CA ALA A 152 -16.46 0.99 4.53
C ALA A 152 -16.91 -0.39 4.02
N PHE A 153 -17.20 -1.33 4.93
CA PHE A 153 -17.69 -2.66 4.57
C PHE A 153 -19.16 -2.71 4.15
N ARG A 154 -19.96 -1.70 4.42
CA ARG A 154 -21.29 -1.54 3.81
C ARG A 154 -21.19 -1.10 2.35
N HIS A 155 -20.17 -0.31 2.02
CA HIS A 155 -19.90 0.25 0.70
C HIS A 155 -18.79 -0.48 -0.08
N LEU A 156 -18.39 -1.68 0.37
CA LEU A 156 -17.24 -2.42 -0.16
C LEU A 156 -17.25 -2.53 -1.70
N ASP A 157 -18.38 -2.95 -2.27
CA ASP A 157 -18.49 -3.15 -3.72
C ASP A 157 -18.41 -1.83 -4.50
N GLU A 158 -19.01 -0.77 -3.99
CA GLU A 158 -19.01 0.55 -4.61
C GLU A 158 -17.61 1.19 -4.56
N ILE A 159 -16.93 1.07 -3.41
CA ILE A 159 -15.55 1.55 -3.24
C ILE A 159 -14.60 0.85 -4.22
N ILE A 160 -14.66 -0.48 -4.28
CA ILE A 160 -13.74 -1.25 -5.12
C ILE A 160 -14.06 -1.10 -6.61
N ALA A 161 -15.31 -0.85 -6.98
CA ALA A 161 -15.73 -0.59 -8.36
C ALA A 161 -15.20 0.76 -8.89
N THR A 162 -14.79 1.68 -8.01
CA THR A 162 -14.34 3.02 -8.38
C THR A 162 -13.19 2.98 -9.39
N PRO A 163 -13.35 3.61 -10.58
CA PRO A 163 -12.27 3.69 -11.57
C PRO A 163 -11.06 4.44 -11.00
N GLY A 164 -9.86 3.86 -11.17
CA GLY A 164 -8.62 4.44 -10.64
C GLY A 164 -8.15 3.82 -9.32
N ILE A 165 -8.99 3.08 -8.62
CA ILE A 165 -8.58 2.19 -7.52
C ILE A 165 -8.10 0.86 -8.11
N ASP A 166 -6.96 0.36 -7.64
CA ASP A 166 -6.33 -0.88 -8.13
C ASP A 166 -6.47 -2.04 -7.15
N ALA A 167 -6.50 -1.74 -5.85
CA ALA A 167 -6.56 -2.75 -4.79
C ALA A 167 -7.30 -2.24 -3.56
N VAL A 168 -7.77 -3.19 -2.76
CA VAL A 168 -8.35 -2.93 -1.42
C VAL A 168 -7.61 -3.74 -0.36
N THR A 169 -7.59 -3.22 0.86
CA THR A 169 -7.05 -3.91 2.03
C THR A 169 -7.92 -3.65 3.24
N LEU A 170 -7.84 -4.52 4.23
CA LEU A 170 -8.51 -4.35 5.51
C LEU A 170 -7.53 -3.75 6.53
N GLY A 171 -7.95 -2.71 7.28
CA GLY A 171 -7.26 -2.20 8.47
C GLY A 171 -7.73 -2.97 9.72
N PRO A 172 -6.94 -3.95 10.23
CA PRO A 172 -7.46 -4.90 11.21
C PRO A 172 -7.68 -4.29 12.60
N THR A 173 -6.86 -3.32 12.98
CA THR A 173 -6.90 -2.74 14.34
C THR A 173 -8.11 -1.85 14.51
N ASP A 174 -8.30 -0.91 13.58
CA ASP A 174 -9.39 0.08 13.65
C ASP A 174 -10.76 -0.58 13.46
N LEU A 175 -10.86 -1.50 12.49
CA LEU A 175 -12.07 -2.28 12.31
C LEU A 175 -12.42 -3.12 13.55
N ALA A 176 -11.44 -3.79 14.17
CA ALA A 176 -11.68 -4.57 15.38
C ALA A 176 -12.09 -3.68 16.55
N GLN A 177 -11.52 -2.48 16.68
CA GLN A 177 -11.86 -1.50 17.70
C GLN A 177 -13.29 -1.00 17.50
N GLU A 178 -13.67 -0.58 16.30
CA GLU A 178 -15.03 -0.10 16.00
C GLU A 178 -16.08 -1.19 16.24
N LEU A 179 -15.79 -2.43 15.85
CA LEU A 179 -16.68 -3.58 16.06
C LEU A 179 -16.72 -4.06 17.53
N GLY A 180 -15.92 -3.46 18.43
CA GLY A 180 -15.85 -3.83 19.86
C GLY A 180 -15.26 -5.22 20.10
N VAL A 181 -14.46 -5.74 19.18
CA VAL A 181 -13.86 -7.08 19.29
C VAL A 181 -12.35 -7.06 19.51
N PHE A 182 -11.74 -5.88 19.53
CA PHE A 182 -10.30 -5.74 19.72
C PHE A 182 -9.84 -6.38 21.04
N GLY A 183 -8.84 -7.26 20.96
CA GLY A 183 -8.29 -8.00 22.08
C GLY A 183 -9.21 -9.12 22.64
N THR A 184 -10.34 -9.40 22.01
CA THR A 184 -11.25 -10.49 22.41
C THR A 184 -10.92 -11.80 21.67
N PRO A 185 -11.34 -12.97 22.18
CA PRO A 185 -11.19 -14.25 21.48
C PRO A 185 -11.90 -14.31 20.11
N ARG A 186 -12.89 -13.45 19.86
CA ARG A 186 -13.65 -13.40 18.62
C ARG A 186 -13.00 -12.55 17.53
N GLN A 187 -11.95 -11.78 17.86
CA GLN A 187 -11.32 -10.84 16.92
C GLN A 187 -10.88 -11.54 15.63
N ALA A 188 -10.15 -12.66 15.76
CA ALA A 188 -9.60 -13.36 14.61
C ALA A 188 -10.71 -13.86 13.67
N GLU A 189 -11.76 -14.49 14.21
CA GLU A 189 -12.89 -14.99 13.46
C GLU A 189 -13.60 -13.87 12.67
N ILE A 190 -13.93 -12.77 13.34
CA ILE A 190 -14.66 -11.64 12.75
C ILE A 190 -13.81 -10.94 11.68
N LEU A 191 -12.53 -10.75 11.92
CA LEU A 191 -11.64 -10.16 10.92
C LEU A 191 -11.45 -11.09 9.71
N ASP A 192 -11.40 -12.40 9.91
CA ASP A 192 -11.30 -13.36 8.81
C ASP A 192 -12.56 -13.37 7.93
N GLU A 193 -13.75 -13.24 8.52
CA GLU A 193 -14.99 -13.06 7.76
C GLU A 193 -14.93 -11.82 6.85
N HIS A 194 -14.45 -10.70 7.37
CA HIS A 194 -14.30 -9.46 6.60
C HIS A 194 -13.21 -9.58 5.52
N ARG A 195 -12.09 -10.27 5.82
CA ARG A 195 -11.04 -10.56 4.82
C ARG A 195 -11.58 -11.40 3.65
N HIS A 196 -12.37 -12.43 3.95
CA HIS A 196 -12.99 -13.25 2.90
C HIS A 196 -13.97 -12.46 2.04
N ARG A 197 -14.80 -11.60 2.65
CA ARG A 197 -15.70 -10.70 1.90
C ARG A 197 -14.90 -9.76 0.98
N LEU A 198 -13.83 -9.16 1.50
CA LEU A 198 -12.95 -8.26 0.75
C LEU A 198 -12.28 -8.98 -0.43
N ILE A 199 -11.78 -10.19 -0.24
CA ILE A 199 -11.17 -11.00 -1.31
C ILE A 199 -12.20 -11.31 -2.39
N ALA A 200 -13.40 -11.74 -2.00
CA ALA A 200 -14.47 -12.07 -2.94
C ALA A 200 -14.90 -10.86 -3.78
N ALA A 201 -15.07 -9.70 -3.14
CA ALA A 201 -15.39 -8.45 -3.83
C ALA A 201 -14.26 -8.02 -4.79
N ALA A 202 -12.99 -8.09 -4.34
CA ALA A 202 -11.85 -7.79 -5.19
C ALA A 202 -11.84 -8.64 -6.47
N GLN A 203 -12.05 -9.95 -6.34
CA GLN A 203 -12.12 -10.88 -7.47
C GLN A 203 -13.29 -10.57 -8.40
N ALA A 204 -14.48 -10.29 -7.85
CA ALA A 204 -15.68 -9.97 -8.63
C ALA A 204 -15.50 -8.72 -9.50
N HIS A 205 -14.76 -7.74 -9.00
CA HIS A 205 -14.47 -6.49 -9.71
C HIS A 205 -13.16 -6.50 -10.50
N GLY A 206 -12.45 -7.64 -10.58
CA GLY A 206 -11.17 -7.75 -11.29
C GLY A 206 -10.06 -6.89 -10.67
N LYS A 207 -10.14 -6.62 -9.37
CA LYS A 207 -9.17 -5.84 -8.58
C LYS A 207 -8.32 -6.75 -7.69
N GLN A 208 -7.34 -6.18 -7.02
CA GLN A 208 -6.47 -6.93 -6.13
C GLN A 208 -6.90 -6.77 -4.67
N ALA A 209 -6.78 -7.87 -3.91
CA ALA A 209 -6.80 -7.82 -2.46
C ALA A 209 -5.36 -7.74 -1.93
N ALA A 210 -5.15 -6.92 -0.90
CA ALA A 210 -3.89 -6.80 -0.18
C ALA A 210 -4.08 -7.17 1.29
N MET A 211 -3.08 -7.85 1.88
CA MET A 211 -3.11 -8.27 3.29
C MET A 211 -1.82 -7.92 4.00
N LEU A 212 -1.96 -7.44 5.24
CA LEU A 212 -0.90 -7.39 6.24
C LEU A 212 -0.93 -8.71 7.00
N VAL A 213 0.22 -9.32 7.16
CA VAL A 213 0.41 -10.62 7.85
C VAL A 213 1.68 -10.60 8.69
N ASP A 214 1.68 -11.35 9.78
CA ASP A 214 2.84 -11.42 10.69
C ASP A 214 3.55 -12.79 10.65
N THR A 215 2.95 -13.80 10.02
CA THR A 215 3.54 -15.14 9.90
C THR A 215 3.56 -15.62 8.45
N VAL A 216 4.46 -16.56 8.17
CA VAL A 216 4.55 -17.21 6.85
C VAL A 216 3.30 -18.04 6.56
N GLU A 217 2.79 -18.72 7.58
CA GLU A 217 1.59 -19.56 7.48
C GLU A 217 0.36 -18.73 7.11
N GLU A 218 0.22 -17.57 7.73
CA GLU A 218 -0.85 -16.63 7.40
C GLU A 218 -0.70 -16.10 5.96
N ALA A 219 0.52 -15.72 5.56
CA ALA A 219 0.79 -15.30 4.19
C ALA A 219 0.39 -16.38 3.17
N GLN A 220 0.80 -17.62 3.40
CA GLN A 220 0.48 -18.76 2.54
C GLN A 220 -1.03 -18.99 2.44
N ARG A 221 -1.75 -18.92 3.58
CA ARG A 221 -3.21 -19.05 3.62
C ARG A 221 -3.90 -18.01 2.73
N TRP A 222 -3.51 -16.75 2.84
CA TRP A 222 -4.14 -15.69 2.04
C TRP A 222 -3.72 -15.73 0.56
N ILE A 223 -2.50 -16.14 0.25
CA ILE A 223 -2.06 -16.37 -1.14
C ILE A 223 -2.91 -17.48 -1.79
N GLN A 224 -3.17 -18.58 -1.07
CA GLN A 224 -4.06 -19.66 -1.53
C GLN A 224 -5.50 -19.18 -1.72
N ALA A 225 -5.98 -18.27 -0.89
CA ALA A 225 -7.30 -17.63 -1.03
C ALA A 225 -7.39 -16.63 -2.20
N GLY A 226 -6.28 -16.35 -2.89
CA GLY A 226 -6.27 -15.48 -4.08
C GLY A 226 -5.67 -14.09 -3.87
N VAL A 227 -5.14 -13.79 -2.68
CA VAL A 227 -4.43 -12.52 -2.43
C VAL A 227 -3.13 -12.47 -3.22
N ARG A 228 -2.82 -11.31 -3.80
CA ARG A 228 -1.60 -11.13 -4.61
C ARG A 228 -0.69 -10.01 -4.10
N ILE A 229 -1.09 -9.27 -3.08
CA ILE A 229 -0.28 -8.22 -2.44
C ILE A 229 -0.18 -8.56 -0.96
N ILE A 230 1.00 -8.95 -0.51
CA ILE A 230 1.28 -9.28 0.88
C ILE A 230 2.25 -8.24 1.46
N ALA A 231 1.89 -7.63 2.57
CA ALA A 231 2.80 -6.89 3.42
C ALA A 231 3.17 -7.77 4.63
N TYR A 232 4.38 -8.30 4.62
CA TYR A 232 4.87 -9.17 5.69
C TYR A 232 5.49 -8.34 6.78
N SER A 233 4.84 -8.25 7.92
CA SER A 233 5.31 -7.61 9.14
C SER A 233 5.82 -6.16 8.93
N SER A 234 6.74 -5.70 9.76
CA SER A 234 7.39 -4.40 9.66
C SER A 234 8.86 -4.47 10.10
N ASP A 235 9.64 -3.46 9.70
CA ASP A 235 11.04 -3.31 10.14
C ASP A 235 11.16 -3.34 11.68
N VAL A 236 10.25 -2.68 12.39
CA VAL A 236 10.19 -2.67 13.86
C VAL A 236 9.95 -4.07 14.41
N ALA A 237 8.94 -4.77 13.91
CA ALA A 237 8.53 -6.06 14.43
C ALA A 237 9.60 -7.13 14.17
N VAL A 238 10.15 -7.16 12.95
CA VAL A 238 11.20 -8.12 12.57
C VAL A 238 12.46 -7.91 13.40
N LEU A 239 12.95 -6.66 13.51
CA LEU A 239 14.15 -6.34 14.29
C LEU A 239 13.94 -6.69 15.77
N ARG A 240 12.81 -6.28 16.36
CA ARG A 240 12.50 -6.57 17.77
C ARG A 240 12.44 -8.07 18.03
N SER A 241 11.75 -8.82 17.18
CA SER A 241 11.59 -10.27 17.36
C SER A 241 12.92 -11.01 17.24
N ALA A 242 13.76 -10.63 16.27
CA ALA A 242 15.08 -11.23 16.08
C ALA A 242 15.99 -11.00 17.31
N TYR A 243 16.06 -9.76 17.82
CA TYR A 243 16.84 -9.47 19.02
C TYR A 243 16.26 -10.12 20.28
N ALA A 244 14.94 -10.08 20.47
CA ALA A 244 14.31 -10.71 21.63
C ALA A 244 14.60 -12.22 21.70
N ALA A 245 14.51 -12.93 20.56
CA ALA A 245 14.83 -14.34 20.48
C ALA A 245 16.31 -14.63 20.78
N ALA A 246 17.23 -13.78 20.32
CA ALA A 246 18.65 -13.90 20.62
C ALA A 246 18.94 -13.68 22.12
N ILE A 247 18.41 -12.62 22.70
CA ILE A 247 18.61 -12.26 24.11
C ILE A 247 18.04 -13.31 25.05
N GLN A 248 16.84 -13.84 24.74
CA GLN A 248 16.24 -14.92 25.54
C GLN A 248 17.13 -16.18 25.60
N ARG A 249 17.90 -16.46 24.55
CA ARG A 249 18.85 -17.60 24.51
C ARG A 249 20.17 -17.30 25.21
N LEU A 250 20.57 -16.03 25.29
CA LEU A 250 21.80 -15.58 25.95
C LEU A 250 21.63 -15.33 27.43
N HIS A 251 20.42 -15.04 27.89
CA HIS A 251 20.03 -14.84 29.29
C HIS A 251 18.91 -15.83 29.63
N PRO A 252 19.25 -17.11 29.90
CA PRO A 252 18.28 -18.16 30.21
C PRO A 252 17.59 -17.96 31.57
#